data_524f6cea08ea5917fc82cc7d37c1326e
#
_entry.id   524f6cea08ea5917fc82cc7d37c1326e
#
_cell.length_a   1.000
_cell.length_b   1.000
_cell.length_c   1.000
_cell.angle_alpha   90.00
_cell.angle_beta   90.00
_cell.angle_gamma   90.00
#
_symmetry.space_group_name_H-M   'P 1'
#
loop_
_entity.id
_entity.type
_entity.pdbx_description
1 polymer ?
#
loop_
_entity_poly.entity_id
_entity_poly.type
_entity_poly.pdbx_seq_one_letter_code
_entity_poly.pdbx_strand_id
1 'polypeptide(L)'
;MPTDRSYVKENDAERRRLEALIARLDDAALAAPLPAGWTVAAVLGHLAFWDQRIVLLAERLRQGAAVPPDSEDQVDWINDAAKPMLLAMPPRRLADLALAIATASDRAVESLSDEHLAKNASLGHPINVLRAEHRREHLDEIEGTLAGRR
;
A
#
# COMPACT_ATOMS: atom_id res chain seq x y z
N MET A 1 26.92 -9.05 -10.63
CA MET A 1 26.42 -7.82 -9.96
C MET A 1 25.38 -8.22 -8.93
N PRO A 2 25.51 -7.74 -7.69
CA PRO A 2 24.49 -8.00 -6.68
C PRO A 2 23.15 -7.37 -7.08
N THR A 3 22.06 -8.05 -6.75
CA THR A 3 20.71 -7.56 -7.00
C THR A 3 20.40 -6.37 -6.09
N ASP A 4 19.86 -5.29 -6.64
CA ASP A 4 19.46 -4.14 -5.86
C ASP A 4 18.25 -4.48 -4.97
N ARG A 5 18.43 -4.32 -3.67
CA ARG A 5 17.39 -4.54 -2.64
C ARG A 5 17.22 -3.32 -1.74
N SER A 6 17.57 -2.14 -2.23
CA SER A 6 17.42 -0.87 -1.48
C SER A 6 15.98 -0.61 -1.07
N TYR A 7 15.00 -1.15 -1.81
CA TYR A 7 13.58 -1.03 -1.49
C TYR A 7 13.22 -1.62 -0.11
N VAL A 8 13.95 -2.61 0.38
CA VAL A 8 13.68 -3.24 1.68
C VAL A 8 13.79 -2.20 2.80
N LYS A 9 14.87 -1.42 2.80
CA LYS A 9 15.09 -0.37 3.80
C LYS A 9 14.06 0.76 3.70
N GLU A 10 13.73 1.18 2.48
CA GLU A 10 12.74 2.24 2.25
C GLU A 10 11.34 1.80 2.66
N ASN A 11 10.96 0.58 2.29
CA ASN A 11 9.67 0.00 2.70
C ASN A 11 9.56 -0.08 4.23
N ASP A 12 10.61 -0.52 4.90
CA ASP A 12 10.66 -0.59 6.36
C ASP A 12 10.48 0.78 7.00
N ALA A 13 11.16 1.80 6.50
CA ALA A 13 11.06 3.16 7.02
C ALA A 13 9.64 3.71 6.91
N GLU A 14 9.00 3.58 5.75
CA GLU A 14 7.63 4.08 5.55
C GLU A 14 6.59 3.22 6.29
N ARG A 15 6.82 1.94 6.47
CA ARG A 15 5.95 1.10 7.31
C ARG A 15 6.00 1.54 8.78
N ARG A 16 7.18 1.85 9.30
CA ARG A 16 7.34 2.39 10.67
C ARG A 16 6.65 3.74 10.82
N ARG A 17 6.74 4.59 9.79
CA ARG A 17 6.01 5.86 9.76
C ARG A 17 4.49 5.64 9.80
N LEU A 18 3.99 4.68 9.03
CA LEU A 18 2.58 4.30 9.03
C LEU A 18 2.15 3.81 10.42
N GLU A 19 2.92 2.94 11.05
CA GLU A 19 2.65 2.44 12.40
C GLU A 19 2.58 3.59 13.42
N ALA A 20 3.55 4.50 13.39
CA ALA A 20 3.58 5.66 14.28
C ALA A 20 2.38 6.59 14.06
N LEU A 21 1.99 6.82 12.81
CA LEU A 21 0.81 7.62 12.49
C LEU A 21 -0.46 6.97 13.04
N ILE A 22 -0.68 5.70 12.77
CA ILE A 22 -1.87 4.97 13.24
C ILE A 22 -1.97 4.99 14.78
N ALA A 23 -0.83 4.85 15.47
CA ALA A 23 -0.80 4.84 16.93
C ALA A 23 -1.28 6.16 17.56
N ARG A 24 -1.13 7.29 16.86
CA ARG A 24 -1.54 8.61 17.37
C ARG A 24 -2.87 9.13 16.83
N LEU A 25 -3.50 8.42 15.87
CA LEU A 25 -4.80 8.82 15.32
C LEU A 25 -5.94 8.35 16.23
N ASP A 26 -6.76 9.30 16.67
CA ASP A 26 -8.02 9.01 17.35
C ASP A 26 -9.16 8.78 16.33
N ASP A 27 -10.35 8.48 16.82
CA ASP A 27 -11.50 8.21 15.96
C ASP A 27 -11.91 9.42 15.13
N ALA A 28 -11.81 10.63 15.70
CA ALA A 28 -12.10 11.87 14.97
C ALA A 28 -11.12 12.09 13.82
N ALA A 29 -9.83 11.86 14.05
CA ALA A 29 -8.80 11.98 13.03
C ALA A 29 -8.97 10.92 11.91
N LEU A 30 -9.33 9.70 12.27
CA LEU A 30 -9.60 8.64 11.29
C LEU A 30 -10.81 8.95 10.40
N ALA A 31 -11.83 9.62 10.94
CA ALA A 31 -13.02 10.04 10.20
C ALA A 31 -12.83 11.36 9.45
N ALA A 32 -11.69 12.02 9.61
CA ALA A 32 -11.44 13.33 9.00
C ALA A 32 -11.53 13.29 7.48
N PRO A 33 -12.18 14.27 6.85
CA PRO A 33 -12.30 14.30 5.40
C PRO A 33 -10.97 14.66 4.72
N LEU A 34 -10.71 14.01 3.60
CA LEU A 34 -9.65 14.29 2.66
C LEU A 34 -10.26 14.75 1.32
N PRO A 35 -9.45 15.27 0.38
CA PRO A 35 -9.96 15.68 -0.92
C PRO A 35 -10.73 14.57 -1.65
N ALA A 36 -11.62 14.99 -2.57
CA ALA A 36 -12.41 14.10 -3.43
C ALA A 36 -13.35 13.12 -2.67
N GLY A 37 -13.76 13.49 -1.46
CA GLY A 37 -14.71 12.67 -0.69
C GLY A 37 -14.13 11.45 0.00
N TRP A 38 -12.80 11.38 0.13
CA TRP A 38 -12.13 10.36 0.94
C TRP A 38 -12.12 10.74 2.41
N THR A 39 -11.85 9.77 3.27
CA THR A 39 -11.51 9.98 4.67
C THR A 39 -10.11 9.42 4.93
N VAL A 40 -9.50 9.82 6.05
CA VAL A 40 -8.20 9.27 6.47
C VAL A 40 -8.25 7.75 6.51
N ALA A 41 -9.27 7.18 7.19
CA ALA A 41 -9.42 5.74 7.29
C ALA A 41 -9.62 5.05 5.92
N ALA A 42 -10.40 5.65 5.03
CA ALA A 42 -10.63 5.08 3.70
C ALA A 42 -9.34 5.08 2.86
N VAL A 43 -8.50 6.11 2.98
CA VAL A 43 -7.18 6.13 2.32
C VAL A 43 -6.26 5.06 2.89
N LEU A 44 -6.27 4.85 4.21
CA LEU A 44 -5.52 3.74 4.81
C LEU A 44 -6.01 2.39 4.27
N GLY A 45 -7.31 2.21 4.11
CA GLY A 45 -7.89 1.03 3.47
C GLY A 45 -7.49 0.87 2.00
N HIS A 46 -7.36 1.96 1.27
CA HIS A 46 -6.85 1.99 -0.10
C HIS A 46 -5.40 1.49 -0.15
N LEU A 47 -4.55 1.92 0.78
CA LEU A 47 -3.19 1.39 0.90
C LEU A 47 -3.21 -0.12 1.17
N ALA A 48 -4.07 -0.57 2.08
CA ALA A 48 -4.22 -1.99 2.38
C ALA A 48 -4.62 -2.81 1.14
N PHE A 49 -5.56 -2.32 0.36
CA PHE A 49 -6.02 -2.98 -0.86
C PHE A 49 -4.88 -3.22 -1.85
N TRP A 50 -4.11 -2.18 -2.16
CA TRP A 50 -3.02 -2.29 -3.14
C TRP A 50 -1.83 -3.09 -2.62
N ASP A 51 -1.53 -3.02 -1.33
CA ASP A 51 -0.53 -3.89 -0.72
C ASP A 51 -0.98 -5.36 -0.73
N GLN A 52 -2.27 -5.65 -0.49
CA GLN A 52 -2.79 -7.01 -0.59
C GLN A 52 -2.65 -7.57 -2.02
N ARG A 53 -2.85 -6.73 -3.01
CA ARG A 53 -2.61 -7.12 -4.40
C ARG A 53 -1.16 -7.56 -4.61
N ILE A 54 -0.21 -6.85 -4.03
CA ILE A 54 1.23 -7.20 -4.11
C ILE A 54 1.51 -8.55 -3.45
N VAL A 55 0.90 -8.84 -2.31
CA VAL A 55 1.01 -10.15 -1.65
C VAL A 55 0.59 -11.28 -2.61
N LEU A 56 -0.56 -11.11 -3.27
CA LEU A 56 -1.07 -12.08 -4.24
C LEU A 56 -0.14 -12.23 -5.45
N LEU A 57 0.32 -11.12 -6.01
CA LEU A 57 1.20 -11.14 -7.19
C LEU A 57 2.55 -11.80 -6.89
N ALA A 58 3.13 -11.52 -5.72
CA ALA A 58 4.37 -12.16 -5.28
C ALA A 58 4.20 -13.67 -5.15
N GLU A 59 3.07 -14.12 -4.61
CA GLU A 59 2.76 -15.55 -4.51
C GLU A 59 2.61 -16.19 -5.90
N ARG A 60 1.88 -15.56 -6.81
CA ARG A 60 1.76 -16.03 -8.20
C ARG A 60 3.12 -16.15 -8.89
N LEU A 61 3.97 -15.16 -8.69
CA LEU A 61 5.32 -15.15 -9.27
C LEU A 61 6.14 -16.35 -8.75
N ARG A 62 6.09 -16.62 -7.44
CA ARG A 62 6.78 -17.78 -6.85
C ARG A 62 6.27 -19.10 -7.39
N GLN A 63 4.99 -19.22 -7.66
CA GLN A 63 4.35 -20.42 -8.20
C GLN A 63 4.55 -20.56 -9.72
N GLY A 64 5.17 -19.61 -10.39
CA GLY A 64 5.32 -19.61 -11.84
C GLY A 64 4.01 -19.35 -12.58
N ALA A 65 2.99 -18.81 -11.90
CA ALA A 65 1.71 -18.46 -12.51
C ALA A 65 1.80 -17.09 -13.21
N ALA A 66 0.80 -16.80 -14.05
CA ALA A 66 0.74 -15.54 -14.76
C ALA A 66 0.58 -14.35 -13.79
N VAL A 67 1.35 -13.29 -14.04
CA VAL A 67 1.29 -12.04 -13.29
C VAL A 67 0.81 -10.96 -14.26
N PRO A 68 -0.47 -10.56 -14.20
CA PRO A 68 -1.03 -9.59 -15.13
C PRO A 68 -0.46 -8.19 -14.90
N PRO A 69 -0.19 -7.43 -15.97
CA PRO A 69 0.21 -6.03 -15.85
C PRO A 69 -0.98 -5.16 -15.42
N ASP A 70 -0.67 -4.01 -14.82
CA ASP A 70 -1.67 -2.96 -14.58
C ASP A 70 -1.74 -2.00 -15.75
N SER A 71 -2.92 -1.41 -15.95
CA SER A 71 -3.08 -0.21 -16.75
C SER A 71 -3.68 0.92 -15.89
N GLU A 72 -3.38 2.17 -16.23
CA GLU A 72 -3.92 3.33 -15.50
C GLU A 72 -5.44 3.32 -15.44
N ASP A 73 -6.09 2.99 -16.56
CA ASP A 73 -7.55 2.91 -16.65
C ASP A 73 -8.13 1.87 -15.68
N GLN A 74 -7.46 0.72 -15.54
CA GLN A 74 -7.89 -0.32 -14.60
C GLN A 74 -7.73 0.13 -13.15
N VAL A 75 -6.64 0.82 -12.83
CA VAL A 75 -6.40 1.34 -11.47
C VAL A 75 -7.49 2.33 -11.07
N ASP A 76 -7.85 3.26 -11.94
CA ASP A 76 -8.83 4.30 -11.66
C ASP A 76 -10.22 3.72 -11.36
N TRP A 77 -10.75 2.84 -12.19
CA TRP A 77 -12.08 2.31 -11.95
C TRP A 77 -12.10 1.31 -10.76
N ILE A 78 -11.00 0.61 -10.49
CA ILE A 78 -10.87 -0.23 -9.29
C ILE A 78 -10.93 0.62 -8.03
N ASN A 79 -10.21 1.74 -8.03
CA ASN A 79 -10.25 2.70 -6.91
C ASN A 79 -11.66 3.26 -6.72
N ASP A 80 -12.34 3.63 -7.81
CA ASP A 80 -13.71 4.14 -7.77
C ASP A 80 -14.68 3.07 -7.24
N ALA A 81 -14.52 1.82 -7.62
CA ALA A 81 -15.36 0.72 -7.14
C ALA A 81 -15.10 0.39 -5.66
N ALA A 82 -13.85 0.44 -5.20
CA ALA A 82 -13.48 0.15 -3.82
C ALA A 82 -13.91 1.26 -2.85
N LYS A 83 -13.92 2.51 -3.29
CA LYS A 83 -14.14 3.69 -2.45
C LYS A 83 -15.43 3.61 -1.60
N PRO A 84 -16.62 3.33 -2.13
CA PRO A 84 -17.84 3.24 -1.31
C PRO A 84 -17.75 2.17 -0.22
N MET A 85 -17.11 1.04 -0.51
CA MET A 85 -16.91 -0.04 0.46
C MET A 85 -15.98 0.41 1.58
N LEU A 86 -14.86 1.06 1.22
CA LEU A 86 -13.90 1.55 2.21
C LEU A 86 -14.52 2.63 3.11
N LEU A 87 -15.32 3.53 2.55
CA LEU A 87 -16.03 4.56 3.32
C LEU A 87 -17.07 3.98 4.28
N ALA A 88 -17.60 2.79 4.00
CA ALA A 88 -18.60 2.12 4.83
C ALA A 88 -17.99 1.24 5.94
N MET A 89 -16.69 0.96 5.88
CA MET A 89 -16.03 0.11 6.88
C MET A 89 -15.70 0.89 8.15
N PRO A 90 -15.67 0.19 9.32
CA PRO A 90 -15.24 0.82 10.57
C PRO A 90 -13.84 1.41 10.45
N PRO A 91 -13.63 2.71 10.74
CA PRO A 91 -12.36 3.40 10.54
C PRO A 91 -11.16 2.73 11.21
N ARG A 92 -11.29 2.31 12.47
CA ARG A 92 -10.19 1.64 13.19
C ARG A 92 -9.81 0.32 12.55
N ARG A 93 -10.78 -0.41 12.01
CA ARG A 93 -10.51 -1.66 11.29
C ARG A 93 -9.65 -1.44 10.05
N LEU A 94 -9.92 -0.37 9.31
CA LEU A 94 -9.11 -0.02 8.13
C LEU A 94 -7.67 0.35 8.51
N ALA A 95 -7.49 1.08 9.60
CA ALA A 95 -6.16 1.42 10.11
C ALA A 95 -5.37 0.16 10.50
N ASP A 96 -5.99 -0.76 11.22
CA ASP A 96 -5.36 -2.02 11.62
C ASP A 96 -5.00 -2.88 10.40
N LEU A 97 -5.88 -2.95 9.41
CA LEU A 97 -5.63 -3.67 8.16
C LEU A 97 -4.48 -3.04 7.37
N ALA A 98 -4.40 -1.71 7.33
CA ALA A 98 -3.34 -1.01 6.62
C ALA A 98 -1.95 -1.44 7.12
N LEU A 99 -1.76 -1.49 8.43
CA LEU A 99 -0.49 -1.90 9.02
C LEU A 99 -0.22 -3.40 8.84
N ALA A 100 -1.22 -4.25 9.09
CA ALA A 100 -1.07 -5.70 8.95
C ALA A 100 -0.71 -6.10 7.52
N ILE A 101 -1.39 -5.53 6.54
CA ILE A 101 -1.16 -5.85 5.13
C ILE A 101 0.13 -5.21 4.61
N ALA A 102 0.49 -4.00 5.07
CA ALA A 102 1.79 -3.41 4.75
C ALA A 102 2.94 -4.33 5.22
N THR A 103 2.83 -4.89 6.41
CA THR A 103 3.79 -5.85 6.94
C THR A 103 3.87 -7.11 6.06
N ALA A 104 2.74 -7.67 5.68
CA ALA A 104 2.67 -8.84 4.81
C ALA A 104 3.25 -8.56 3.42
N SER A 105 2.94 -7.42 2.84
CA SER A 105 3.44 -6.98 1.54
C SER A 105 4.95 -6.81 1.54
N ASP A 106 5.50 -6.14 2.55
CA ASP A 106 6.94 -5.93 2.66
C ASP A 106 7.70 -7.25 2.80
N ARG A 107 7.18 -8.18 3.61
CA ARG A 107 7.74 -9.53 3.73
C ARG A 107 7.67 -10.29 2.40
N ALA A 108 6.58 -10.16 1.68
CA ALA A 108 6.40 -10.82 0.40
C ALA A 108 7.44 -10.38 -0.63
N VAL A 109 7.67 -9.06 -0.77
CA VAL A 109 8.65 -8.54 -1.73
C VAL A 109 10.10 -8.73 -1.26
N GLU A 110 10.35 -8.66 0.04
CA GLU A 110 11.67 -8.92 0.62
C GLU A 110 12.12 -10.38 0.39
N SER A 111 11.18 -11.32 0.46
CA SER A 111 11.47 -12.75 0.30
C SER A 111 11.59 -13.22 -1.15
N LEU A 112 11.38 -12.36 -2.14
CA LEU A 112 11.60 -12.71 -3.54
C LEU A 112 13.08 -13.01 -3.78
N SER A 113 13.36 -14.16 -4.44
CA SER A 113 14.71 -14.52 -4.83
C SER A 113 15.25 -13.60 -5.93
N ASP A 114 16.55 -13.63 -6.16
CA ASP A 114 17.15 -12.89 -7.28
C ASP A 114 16.57 -13.34 -8.61
N GLU A 115 16.29 -14.64 -8.75
CA GLU A 115 15.62 -15.19 -9.94
C GLU A 115 14.21 -14.62 -10.12
N HIS A 116 13.41 -14.52 -9.03
CA HIS A 116 12.08 -13.93 -9.08
C HIS A 116 12.14 -12.43 -9.40
N LEU A 117 13.10 -11.70 -8.85
CA LEU A 117 13.30 -10.29 -9.18
C LEU A 117 13.68 -10.09 -10.65
N ALA A 118 14.56 -10.95 -11.19
CA ALA A 118 14.90 -10.92 -12.59
C ALA A 118 13.70 -11.24 -13.48
N LYS A 119 12.88 -12.21 -13.08
CA LYS A 119 11.65 -12.53 -13.80
C LYS A 119 10.66 -11.38 -13.80
N ASN A 120 10.48 -10.73 -12.65
CA ASN A 120 9.65 -9.52 -12.54
C ASN A 120 10.12 -8.43 -13.50
N ALA A 121 11.42 -8.18 -13.55
CA ALA A 121 12.01 -7.21 -14.50
C ALA A 121 11.74 -7.61 -15.95
N SER A 122 11.88 -8.88 -16.30
CA SER A 122 11.64 -9.38 -17.65
C SER A 122 10.18 -9.22 -18.12
N LEU A 123 9.25 -9.16 -17.17
CA LEU A 123 7.82 -8.96 -17.41
C LEU A 123 7.41 -7.48 -17.40
N GLY A 124 8.36 -6.54 -17.30
CA GLY A 124 8.07 -5.12 -17.24
C GLY A 124 7.69 -4.61 -15.84
N HIS A 125 8.17 -5.26 -14.79
CA HIS A 125 7.93 -4.91 -13.38
C HIS A 125 6.44 -4.86 -12.98
N PRO A 126 5.64 -5.91 -13.26
CA PRO A 126 4.23 -5.92 -12.83
C PRO A 126 4.08 -5.87 -11.31
N ILE A 127 5.10 -6.28 -10.56
CA ILE A 127 5.16 -6.11 -9.10
C ILE A 127 6.06 -4.92 -8.81
N ASN A 128 5.45 -3.84 -8.29
CA ASN A 128 6.23 -2.72 -7.77
C ASN A 128 6.72 -3.06 -6.37
N VAL A 129 7.98 -3.47 -6.27
CA VAL A 129 8.60 -3.87 -4.99
C VAL A 129 8.86 -2.68 -4.06
N LEU A 130 8.95 -1.46 -4.59
CA LEU A 130 9.11 -0.24 -3.79
C LEU A 130 7.75 0.23 -3.29
N ARG A 131 7.26 -0.39 -2.22
CA ARG A 131 5.98 -0.05 -1.60
C ARG A 131 5.98 1.30 -0.89
N ALA A 132 7.17 1.79 -0.55
CA ALA A 132 7.37 3.05 0.16
C ALA A 132 6.79 4.26 -0.57
N GLU A 133 6.88 4.34 -1.88
CA GLU A 133 6.40 5.50 -2.66
C GLU A 133 4.90 5.74 -2.45
N HIS A 134 4.08 4.69 -2.60
CA HIS A 134 2.63 4.78 -2.45
C HIS A 134 2.25 5.15 -1.02
N ARG A 135 2.92 4.57 -0.03
CA ARG A 135 2.73 4.95 1.38
C ARG A 135 3.10 6.40 1.64
N ARG A 136 4.25 6.83 1.16
CA ARG A 136 4.75 8.19 1.35
C ARG A 136 3.77 9.23 0.82
N GLU A 137 3.28 9.03 -0.39
CA GLU A 137 2.32 9.90 -1.03
C GLU A 137 1.08 10.11 -0.15
N HIS A 138 0.46 9.03 0.31
CA HIS A 138 -0.75 9.11 1.12
C HIS A 138 -0.50 9.54 2.57
N LEU A 139 0.63 9.17 3.16
CA LEU A 139 0.99 9.64 4.51
C LEU A 139 1.26 11.14 4.52
N ASP A 140 1.92 11.66 3.49
CA ASP A 140 2.14 13.11 3.33
C ASP A 140 0.80 13.85 3.22
N GLU A 141 -0.14 13.32 2.44
CA GLU A 141 -1.49 13.88 2.29
C GLU A 141 -2.25 13.89 3.62
N ILE A 142 -2.24 12.78 4.34
CA ILE A 142 -2.92 12.65 5.64
C ILE A 142 -2.31 13.60 6.66
N GLU A 143 -1.00 13.58 6.81
CA GLU A 143 -0.31 14.44 7.78
C GLU A 143 -0.48 15.92 7.46
N GLY A 144 -0.41 16.29 6.18
CA GLY A 144 -0.64 17.67 5.73
C GLY A 144 -2.06 18.14 6.05
N THR A 145 -3.06 17.33 5.81
CA THR A 145 -4.47 17.64 6.09
C THR A 145 -4.73 17.76 7.59
N LEU A 146 -4.21 16.84 8.39
CA LEU A 146 -4.38 16.89 9.85
C LEU A 146 -3.65 18.06 10.49
N ALA A 147 -2.49 18.43 9.99
CA ALA A 147 -1.75 19.62 10.47
C ALA A 147 -2.53 20.91 10.20
N GLY A 148 -3.22 21.01 9.07
CA GLY A 148 -4.03 22.17 8.70
C GLY A 148 -5.32 22.33 9.52
N ARG A 149 -5.68 21.34 10.34
CA ARG A 149 -6.90 21.34 11.16
C ARG A 149 -6.68 21.84 12.59
N ARG A 150 -5.46 22.13 12.97
CA ARG A 150 -5.10 22.65 14.31
C ARG A 150 -5.46 24.11 14.46
#